data_c8354bb18ab205e6dc24b1359dbfe0eb
#
_entry.id   c8354bb18ab205e6dc24b1359dbfe0eb
#
_cell.length_a   1.000
_cell.length_b   1.000
_cell.length_c   1.000
_cell.angle_alpha   90.00
_cell.angle_beta   90.00
_cell.angle_gamma   90.00
#
_symmetry.space_group_name_H-M   'P 1'
#
loop_
_entity.id
_entity.type
_entity.pdbx_description
1 polymer ?
#
loop_
_entity_poly.entity_id
_entity_poly.type
_entity_poly.pdbx_seq_one_letter_code
_entity_poly.pdbx_strand_id
1 'polypeptide(L)'
;MLSVFFQYKSPRRDTIGALNYFFNPRRKRRRKIPNIMLSKIIKLFAGSHYKKFYKKTRPIVAKINEIEEQYQQLTDEALKAKTEEFKKRYQNGESLDSILPEAFAAVKNAARRLCGQKITVCEHEIEWQMIHYDVQLIGGIALHQNKIAEMATGEGKTLVATLPLYLNALTGK
;
A
#
# COMPACT_ATOMS: atom_id res chain seq x y z
N MET A 1 4.49 -11.77 -12.45
CA MET A 1 3.90 -12.60 -11.37
C MET A 1 4.23 -11.92 -10.05
N LEU A 2 3.28 -11.14 -9.52
CA LEU A 2 3.48 -10.35 -8.28
C LEU A 2 3.52 -11.28 -7.08
N SER A 3 4.65 -11.30 -6.40
CA SER A 3 4.85 -11.98 -5.13
C SER A 3 4.81 -10.92 -4.03
N VAL A 4 3.67 -10.73 -3.38
CA VAL A 4 3.56 -9.81 -2.24
C VAL A 4 3.85 -10.57 -0.97
N PHE A 5 5.03 -10.32 -0.37
CA PHE A 5 5.40 -10.86 0.93
C PHE A 5 4.97 -9.88 2.03
N PHE A 6 4.18 -10.37 2.96
CA PHE A 6 3.77 -9.58 4.13
C PHE A 6 4.60 -9.96 5.35
N GLN A 7 5.37 -9.01 5.84
CA GLN A 7 6.05 -9.12 7.13
C GLN A 7 5.36 -8.21 8.16
N TYR A 8 4.82 -8.80 9.21
CA TYR A 8 4.19 -8.07 10.31
C TYR A 8 5.28 -7.50 11.22
N LYS A 9 5.30 -6.18 11.41
CA LYS A 9 6.15 -5.52 12.40
C LYS A 9 5.32 -5.27 13.67
N SER A 10 5.63 -6.02 14.72
CA SER A 10 5.12 -5.77 16.08
C SER A 10 5.52 -4.37 16.57
N PRO A 11 4.67 -3.64 17.31
CA PRO A 11 5.05 -2.34 17.86
C PRO A 11 6.15 -2.50 18.91
N ARG A 12 7.04 -1.54 18.92
CA ARG A 12 8.30 -1.39 19.65
C ARG A 12 8.26 -1.89 21.09
N ARG A 13 9.28 -2.70 21.45
CA ARG A 13 9.96 -2.63 22.74
C ARG A 13 11.47 -2.55 22.48
N ASP A 14 12.07 -1.47 23.02
CA ASP A 14 13.47 -1.29 23.37
C ASP A 14 14.56 -1.29 22.31
N THR A 15 14.94 -0.06 21.93
CA THR A 15 15.99 0.31 20.98
C THR A 15 17.41 0.29 21.61
N ILE A 16 17.68 -0.39 22.71
CA ILE A 16 19.00 -0.35 23.39
C ILE A 16 19.78 -1.69 23.29
N GLY A 17 19.18 -2.76 22.78
CA GLY A 17 19.84 -4.09 22.70
C GLY A 17 20.58 -4.43 21.39
N ALA A 18 20.47 -3.60 20.34
CA ALA A 18 20.87 -4.00 18.99
C ALA A 18 22.35 -3.72 18.62
N LEU A 19 23.09 -2.99 19.44
CA LEU A 19 24.47 -2.58 19.09
C LEU A 19 25.57 -3.54 19.53
N ASN A 20 25.29 -4.55 20.36
CA ASN A 20 26.32 -5.47 20.89
C ASN A 20 26.46 -6.80 20.14
N TYR A 21 25.84 -6.97 18.95
CA TYR A 21 25.91 -8.25 18.23
C TYR A 21 26.94 -8.30 17.09
N PHE A 22 27.68 -7.21 16.84
CA PHE A 22 28.58 -7.16 15.67
C PHE A 22 30.05 -7.51 15.93
N PHE A 23 30.48 -7.73 17.18
CA PHE A 23 31.88 -8.05 17.47
C PHE A 23 32.01 -9.29 18.37
N ASN A 24 31.86 -10.49 17.82
CA ASN A 24 32.42 -11.70 18.46
C ASN A 24 32.84 -12.74 17.41
N PRO A 25 34.17 -12.89 17.15
CA PRO A 25 34.69 -13.74 16.09
C PRO A 25 34.84 -15.22 16.44
N ARG A 26 34.17 -15.75 17.47
CA ARG A 26 34.25 -17.18 17.83
C ARG A 26 32.88 -17.84 17.80
N ARG A 27 32.27 -18.04 16.60
CA ARG A 27 31.17 -18.97 16.42
C ARG A 27 31.68 -20.30 15.84
N LYS A 28 31.70 -21.35 16.70
CA LYS A 28 31.83 -22.73 16.30
C LYS A 28 30.84 -23.06 15.15
N ARG A 29 31.34 -23.62 14.06
CA ARG A 29 30.53 -24.16 12.95
C ARG A 29 29.48 -25.14 13.50
N ARG A 30 28.26 -24.72 13.71
CA ARG A 30 27.13 -25.64 13.87
C ARG A 30 26.82 -26.23 12.51
N ARG A 31 26.85 -27.56 12.41
CA ARG A 31 26.46 -28.35 11.22
C ARG A 31 25.06 -27.85 10.80
N LYS A 32 24.93 -27.37 9.57
CA LYS A 32 23.64 -27.05 8.96
C LYS A 32 22.90 -28.39 8.74
N ILE A 33 21.88 -28.63 9.56
CA ILE A 33 20.88 -29.67 9.27
C ILE A 33 20.13 -29.14 8.02
N PRO A 34 19.96 -29.94 6.96
CA PRO A 34 19.23 -29.49 5.78
C PRO A 34 17.74 -29.37 6.11
N ASN A 35 17.29 -28.12 6.38
CA ASN A 35 15.90 -27.78 6.71
C ASN A 35 14.97 -27.80 5.48
N ILE A 36 15.08 -28.82 4.60
CA ILE A 36 14.20 -28.96 3.42
C ILE A 36 12.74 -29.20 3.86
N MET A 37 12.55 -29.91 4.96
CA MET A 37 11.20 -30.20 5.49
C MET A 37 10.57 -28.96 6.15
N LEU A 38 11.35 -28.20 6.93
CA LEU A 38 10.92 -26.99 7.59
C LEU A 38 10.56 -25.88 6.58
N SER A 39 11.35 -25.75 5.50
CA SER A 39 11.06 -24.77 4.42
C SER A 39 9.79 -25.10 3.65
N LYS A 40 9.46 -26.40 3.47
CA LYS A 40 8.19 -26.83 2.86
C LYS A 40 6.98 -26.54 3.78
N ILE A 41 7.12 -26.75 5.08
CA ILE A 41 6.08 -26.44 6.08
C ILE A 41 5.86 -24.92 6.18
N ILE A 42 6.94 -24.13 6.23
CA ILE A 42 6.84 -22.65 6.24
C ILE A 42 6.17 -22.14 4.96
N LYS A 43 6.48 -22.69 3.78
CA LYS A 43 5.81 -22.32 2.51
C LYS A 43 4.32 -22.69 2.49
N LEU A 44 3.94 -23.82 3.14
CA LEU A 44 2.54 -24.21 3.24
C LEU A 44 1.73 -23.24 4.10
N PHE A 45 2.30 -22.72 5.20
CA PHE A 45 1.66 -21.74 6.09
C PHE A 45 1.76 -20.30 5.57
N ALA A 46 2.86 -19.89 4.94
CA ALA A 46 3.03 -18.56 4.35
C ALA A 46 2.05 -18.31 3.20
N GLY A 47 1.79 -19.34 2.35
CA GLY A 47 0.78 -19.25 1.28
C GLY A 47 -0.65 -19.03 1.76
N SER A 48 -0.98 -19.39 2.99
CA SER A 48 -2.29 -19.18 3.61
C SER A 48 -2.55 -17.71 3.98
N HIS A 49 -1.56 -16.98 4.52
CA HIS A 49 -1.69 -15.59 4.95
C HIS A 49 -1.96 -14.62 3.78
N TYR A 50 -1.23 -14.77 2.68
CA TYR A 50 -1.43 -13.97 1.47
C TYR A 50 -2.83 -14.18 0.88
N LYS A 51 -3.24 -15.44 0.69
CA LYS A 51 -4.57 -15.78 0.15
C LYS A 51 -5.70 -15.21 1.01
N LYS A 52 -5.55 -15.27 2.34
CA LYS A 52 -6.52 -14.72 3.29
C LYS A 52 -6.62 -13.19 3.20
N PHE A 53 -5.46 -12.51 3.12
CA PHE A 53 -5.41 -11.06 2.97
C PHE A 53 -6.04 -10.63 1.64
N TYR A 54 -5.63 -11.25 0.53
CA TYR A 54 -6.18 -10.99 -0.81
C TYR A 54 -7.70 -11.18 -0.84
N LYS A 55 -8.21 -12.28 -0.26
CA LYS A 55 -9.66 -12.54 -0.17
C LYS A 55 -10.39 -11.45 0.62
N LYS A 56 -9.76 -10.94 1.70
CA LYS A 56 -10.33 -9.88 2.55
C LYS A 56 -10.34 -8.52 1.86
N THR A 57 -9.31 -8.20 1.09
CA THR A 57 -9.17 -6.88 0.44
C THR A 57 -9.90 -6.78 -0.89
N ARG A 58 -10.16 -7.89 -1.58
CA ARG A 58 -10.86 -7.90 -2.87
C ARG A 58 -12.20 -7.15 -2.87
N PRO A 59 -13.12 -7.32 -1.88
CA PRO A 59 -14.37 -6.55 -1.85
C PRO A 59 -14.13 -5.06 -1.64
N ILE A 60 -13.08 -4.66 -0.90
CA ILE A 60 -12.72 -3.25 -0.72
C ILE A 60 -12.26 -2.67 -2.06
N VAL A 61 -11.42 -3.39 -2.81
CA VAL A 61 -10.97 -2.98 -4.15
C VAL A 61 -12.13 -2.87 -5.12
N ALA A 62 -13.08 -3.81 -5.11
CA ALA A 62 -14.28 -3.72 -5.93
C ALA A 62 -15.08 -2.45 -5.62
N LYS A 63 -15.26 -2.12 -4.34
CA LYS A 63 -15.92 -0.89 -3.90
C LYS A 63 -15.16 0.37 -4.33
N ILE A 64 -13.82 0.37 -4.25
CA ILE A 64 -13.00 1.49 -4.74
C ILE A 64 -13.24 1.72 -6.23
N ASN A 65 -13.27 0.66 -7.03
CA ASN A 65 -13.48 0.75 -8.47
C ASN A 65 -14.88 1.26 -8.81
N GLU A 66 -15.90 0.76 -8.13
CA GLU A 66 -17.29 1.23 -8.28
C GLU A 66 -17.43 2.73 -7.98
N ILE A 67 -16.84 3.20 -6.87
CA ILE A 67 -16.85 4.62 -6.50
C ILE A 67 -16.04 5.45 -7.52
N GLU A 68 -14.90 4.92 -7.98
CA GLU A 68 -14.08 5.59 -9.00
C GLU A 68 -14.86 5.80 -10.30
N GLU A 69 -15.66 4.83 -10.73
CA GLU A 69 -16.54 4.96 -11.90
C GLU A 69 -17.56 6.08 -11.71
N GLN A 70 -18.16 6.19 -10.53
CA GLN A 70 -19.06 7.29 -10.20
C GLN A 70 -18.34 8.65 -10.22
N TYR A 71 -17.09 8.70 -9.72
CA TYR A 71 -16.30 9.93 -9.70
C TYR A 71 -15.86 10.41 -11.08
N GLN A 72 -15.88 9.56 -12.10
CA GLN A 72 -15.62 9.97 -13.48
C GLN A 72 -16.66 10.99 -13.99
N GLN A 73 -17.84 11.01 -13.41
CA GLN A 73 -18.92 11.96 -13.76
C GLN A 73 -18.77 13.32 -13.05
N LEU A 74 -17.86 13.45 -12.08
CA LEU A 74 -17.65 14.68 -11.32
C LEU A 74 -16.80 15.66 -12.12
N THR A 75 -17.04 16.98 -11.91
CA THR A 75 -16.09 18.00 -12.36
C THR A 75 -14.81 17.98 -11.52
N ASP A 76 -13.76 18.65 -11.99
CA ASP A 76 -12.49 18.73 -11.24
C ASP A 76 -12.68 19.43 -9.89
N GLU A 77 -13.51 20.46 -9.84
CA GLU A 77 -13.84 21.20 -8.61
C GLU A 77 -14.61 20.30 -7.63
N ALA A 78 -15.56 19.52 -8.13
CA ALA A 78 -16.32 18.58 -7.29
C ALA A 78 -15.42 17.45 -6.74
N LEU A 79 -14.48 16.93 -7.53
CA LEU A 79 -13.51 15.94 -7.06
C LEU A 79 -12.57 16.55 -5.99
N LYS A 80 -12.08 17.79 -6.18
CA LYS A 80 -11.26 18.49 -5.19
C LYS A 80 -12.03 18.75 -3.89
N ALA A 81 -13.32 19.10 -3.98
CA ALA A 81 -14.17 19.32 -2.82
C ALA A 81 -14.36 18.08 -1.94
N LYS A 82 -14.21 16.88 -2.50
CA LYS A 82 -14.22 15.61 -1.73
C LYS A 82 -13.16 15.58 -0.63
N THR A 83 -12.01 16.20 -0.83
CA THR A 83 -10.96 16.27 0.19
C THR A 83 -11.45 16.99 1.46
N GLU A 84 -12.14 18.10 1.31
CA GLU A 84 -12.69 18.86 2.45
C GLU A 84 -13.87 18.11 3.09
N GLU A 85 -14.68 17.42 2.31
CA GLU A 85 -15.72 16.52 2.81
C GLU A 85 -15.12 15.42 3.69
N PHE A 86 -14.08 14.72 3.22
CA PHE A 86 -13.41 13.65 3.98
C PHE A 86 -12.77 14.18 5.26
N LYS A 87 -12.13 15.37 5.24
CA LYS A 87 -11.58 16.01 6.43
C LYS A 87 -12.67 16.27 7.49
N LYS A 88 -13.81 16.81 7.06
CA LYS A 88 -14.95 17.08 7.96
C LYS A 88 -15.52 15.78 8.54
N ARG A 89 -15.66 14.72 7.74
CA ARG A 89 -16.12 13.41 8.21
C ARG A 89 -15.17 12.83 9.24
N TYR A 90 -13.85 12.92 9.02
CA TYR A 90 -12.85 12.50 9.98
C TYR A 90 -12.91 13.30 11.28
N GLN A 91 -13.05 14.64 11.21
CA GLN A 91 -13.20 15.52 12.37
C GLN A 91 -14.48 15.21 13.18
N ASN A 92 -15.53 14.75 12.50
CA ASN A 92 -16.77 14.30 13.12
C ASN A 92 -16.69 12.87 13.71
N GLY A 93 -15.50 12.25 13.73
CA GLY A 93 -15.25 10.95 14.36
C GLY A 93 -15.36 9.76 13.44
N GLU A 94 -15.52 9.93 12.13
CA GLU A 94 -15.49 8.81 11.19
C GLU A 94 -14.06 8.26 11.05
N SER A 95 -13.92 6.93 11.01
CA SER A 95 -12.61 6.29 10.93
C SER A 95 -12.01 6.42 9.52
N LEU A 96 -10.67 6.45 9.44
CA LEU A 96 -9.97 6.42 8.15
C LEU A 96 -10.27 5.13 7.36
N ASP A 97 -10.49 4.00 8.04
CA ASP A 97 -10.89 2.74 7.38
C ASP A 97 -12.24 2.85 6.66
N SER A 98 -13.19 3.63 7.21
CA SER A 98 -14.48 3.89 6.58
C SER A 98 -14.35 4.80 5.35
N ILE A 99 -13.52 5.83 5.44
CA ILE A 99 -13.27 6.81 4.37
C ILE A 99 -12.37 6.22 3.26
N LEU A 100 -11.54 5.21 3.58
CA LEU A 100 -10.53 4.64 2.69
C LEU A 100 -11.04 4.32 1.27
N PRO A 101 -12.19 3.65 1.06
CA PRO A 101 -12.63 3.32 -0.30
C PRO A 101 -12.85 4.56 -1.16
N GLU A 102 -13.47 5.58 -0.60
CA GLU A 102 -13.76 6.84 -1.29
C GLU A 102 -12.49 7.67 -1.53
N ALA A 103 -11.62 7.74 -0.54
CA ALA A 103 -10.33 8.44 -0.65
C ALA A 103 -9.43 7.81 -1.71
N PHE A 104 -9.33 6.47 -1.74
CA PHE A 104 -8.54 5.77 -2.76
C PHE A 104 -9.15 5.92 -4.16
N ALA A 105 -10.48 5.92 -4.26
CA ALA A 105 -11.18 6.20 -5.50
C ALA A 105 -10.88 7.63 -6.02
N ALA A 106 -10.86 8.62 -5.14
CA ALA A 106 -10.52 10.00 -5.51
C ALA A 106 -9.08 10.11 -6.04
N VAL A 107 -8.10 9.47 -5.39
CA VAL A 107 -6.70 9.44 -5.86
C VAL A 107 -6.58 8.71 -7.19
N LYS A 108 -7.24 7.56 -7.36
CA LYS A 108 -7.26 6.80 -8.61
C LYS A 108 -7.88 7.62 -9.74
N ASN A 109 -8.99 8.30 -9.49
CA ASN A 109 -9.67 9.17 -10.47
C ASN A 109 -8.80 10.37 -10.84
N ALA A 110 -8.14 11.03 -9.87
CA ALA A 110 -7.20 12.11 -10.14
C ALA A 110 -6.04 11.66 -11.05
N ALA A 111 -5.46 10.47 -10.79
CA ALA A 111 -4.42 9.90 -11.64
C ALA A 111 -4.94 9.62 -13.06
N ARG A 112 -6.18 9.15 -13.23
CA ARG A 112 -6.83 8.94 -14.52
C ARG A 112 -6.98 10.25 -15.31
N ARG A 113 -7.39 11.34 -14.65
CA ARG A 113 -7.57 12.66 -15.29
C ARG A 113 -6.25 13.27 -15.80
N LEU A 114 -5.12 12.85 -15.23
CA LEU A 114 -3.81 13.26 -15.72
C LEU A 114 -3.36 12.50 -16.98
N CYS A 115 -4.00 11.36 -17.33
CA CYS A 115 -3.62 10.59 -18.50
C CYS A 115 -3.71 11.43 -19.78
N GLY A 116 -2.67 11.34 -20.60
CA GLY A 116 -2.47 12.13 -21.81
C GLY A 116 -1.83 13.51 -21.57
N GLN A 117 -1.66 13.95 -20.33
CA GLN A 117 -0.96 15.19 -20.04
C GLN A 117 0.56 14.99 -20.13
N LYS A 118 1.24 15.95 -20.73
CA LYS A 118 2.69 16.00 -20.79
C LYS A 118 3.23 16.60 -19.49
N ILE A 119 4.18 15.94 -18.89
CA ILE A 119 4.89 16.39 -17.68
C ILE A 119 6.39 16.35 -17.95
N THR A 120 7.14 17.31 -17.40
CA THR A 120 8.60 17.35 -17.52
C THR A 120 9.22 16.67 -16.30
N VAL A 121 9.97 15.60 -16.51
CA VAL A 121 10.72 14.88 -15.48
C VAL A 121 12.17 14.81 -15.90
N CYS A 122 13.08 15.36 -15.07
CA CYS A 122 14.51 15.41 -15.36
C CYS A 122 14.81 15.93 -16.79
N GLU A 123 14.22 17.07 -17.18
CA GLU A 123 14.37 17.72 -18.49
C GLU A 123 13.79 16.92 -19.68
N HIS A 124 13.13 15.78 -19.47
CA HIS A 124 12.44 15.01 -20.49
C HIS A 124 10.93 15.18 -20.38
N GLU A 125 10.29 15.46 -21.51
CA GLU A 125 8.83 15.40 -21.59
C GLU A 125 8.38 13.94 -21.63
N ILE A 126 7.52 13.58 -20.69
CA ILE A 126 6.84 12.28 -20.67
C ILE A 126 5.34 12.49 -20.59
N GLU A 127 4.59 11.60 -21.22
CA GLU A 127 3.14 11.58 -21.12
C GLU A 127 2.71 10.75 -19.90
N TRP A 128 1.84 11.32 -19.06
CA TRP A 128 1.31 10.59 -17.94
C TRP A 128 0.34 9.50 -18.41
N GLN A 129 0.66 8.24 -18.13
CA GLN A 129 -0.19 7.08 -18.46
C GLN A 129 -0.44 6.17 -17.26
N MET A 130 -0.23 6.68 -16.03
CA MET A 130 -0.28 5.88 -14.82
C MET A 130 -1.66 5.98 -14.16
N ILE A 131 -2.37 4.84 -14.11
CA ILE A 131 -3.60 4.66 -13.34
C ILE A 131 -3.38 3.47 -12.40
N HIS A 132 -3.90 3.55 -11.18
CA HIS A 132 -3.74 2.47 -10.19
C HIS A 132 -4.41 1.18 -10.65
N TYR A 133 -3.64 0.08 -10.69
CA TYR A 133 -4.14 -1.28 -10.85
C TYR A 133 -4.66 -1.84 -9.53
N ASP A 134 -5.53 -2.85 -9.60
CA ASP A 134 -6.11 -3.50 -8.41
C ASP A 134 -5.05 -4.00 -7.42
N VAL A 135 -3.95 -4.56 -7.91
CA VAL A 135 -2.82 -5.01 -7.07
C VAL A 135 -2.14 -3.84 -6.34
N GLN A 136 -2.11 -2.66 -6.96
CA GLN A 136 -1.56 -1.45 -6.35
C GLN A 136 -2.52 -0.90 -5.27
N LEU A 137 -3.83 -0.98 -5.47
CA LEU A 137 -4.83 -0.67 -4.45
C LEU A 137 -4.67 -1.59 -3.22
N ILE A 138 -4.47 -2.90 -3.44
CA ILE A 138 -4.18 -3.88 -2.38
C ILE A 138 -2.89 -3.50 -1.63
N GLY A 139 -1.85 -3.09 -2.34
CA GLY A 139 -0.60 -2.58 -1.76
C GLY A 139 -0.83 -1.36 -0.87
N GLY A 140 -1.62 -0.40 -1.33
CA GLY A 140 -2.02 0.78 -0.55
C GLY A 140 -2.79 0.44 0.72
N ILE A 141 -3.75 -0.50 0.63
CA ILE A 141 -4.48 -1.02 1.80
C ILE A 141 -3.53 -1.69 2.80
N ALA A 142 -2.55 -2.47 2.30
CA ALA A 142 -1.57 -3.12 3.16
C ALA A 142 -0.71 -2.10 3.93
N LEU A 143 -0.24 -1.05 3.25
CA LEU A 143 0.53 0.04 3.86
C LEU A 143 -0.30 0.79 4.91
N HIS A 144 -1.54 1.12 4.62
CA HIS A 144 -2.46 1.74 5.57
C HIS A 144 -2.66 0.88 6.83
N GLN A 145 -2.70 -0.44 6.68
CA GLN A 145 -2.80 -1.39 7.79
C GLN A 145 -1.46 -1.69 8.48
N ASN A 146 -0.44 -0.83 8.33
CA ASN A 146 0.90 -0.98 8.91
C ASN A 146 1.62 -2.28 8.50
N LYS A 147 1.36 -2.78 7.28
CA LYS A 147 2.03 -3.94 6.70
C LYS A 147 3.08 -3.50 5.70
N ILE A 148 4.04 -4.36 5.40
CA ILE A 148 5.03 -4.14 4.36
C ILE A 148 4.46 -4.72 3.06
N ALA A 149 4.40 -3.88 2.00
CA ALA A 149 4.11 -4.32 0.65
C ALA A 149 5.42 -4.44 -0.12
N GLU A 150 5.83 -5.66 -0.44
CA GLU A 150 6.98 -5.93 -1.30
C GLU A 150 6.52 -5.93 -2.76
N MET A 151 7.17 -5.10 -3.56
CA MET A 151 6.87 -4.93 -4.97
C MET A 151 8.18 -4.94 -5.77
N ALA A 152 8.20 -5.56 -6.93
CA ALA A 152 9.36 -5.58 -7.80
C ALA A 152 9.68 -4.17 -8.36
N THR A 153 10.91 -3.98 -8.85
CA THR A 153 11.31 -2.73 -9.50
C THR A 153 10.44 -2.50 -10.74
N GLY A 154 9.96 -1.27 -10.92
CA GLY A 154 9.08 -0.92 -12.04
C GLY A 154 7.57 -1.14 -11.80
N GLU A 155 7.15 -1.74 -10.69
CA GLU A 155 5.72 -2.01 -10.41
C GLU A 155 4.94 -0.81 -9.83
N GLY A 156 5.51 0.39 -9.86
CA GLY A 156 4.83 1.62 -9.46
C GLY A 156 4.72 1.84 -7.95
N LYS A 157 5.78 1.51 -7.18
CA LYS A 157 5.81 1.72 -5.71
C LYS A 157 5.46 3.15 -5.30
N THR A 158 5.96 4.14 -6.04
CA THR A 158 5.66 5.57 -5.79
C THR A 158 4.18 5.85 -5.94
N LEU A 159 3.55 5.30 -6.98
CA LEU A 159 2.12 5.45 -7.23
C LEU A 159 1.29 4.81 -6.10
N VAL A 160 1.69 3.62 -5.63
CA VAL A 160 1.04 2.94 -4.49
C VAL A 160 1.12 3.78 -3.22
N ALA A 161 2.25 4.44 -2.97
CA ALA A 161 2.45 5.25 -1.78
C ALA A 161 1.50 6.47 -1.72
N THR A 162 1.05 6.99 -2.86
CA THR A 162 0.12 8.14 -2.90
C THR A 162 -1.19 7.85 -2.18
N LEU A 163 -1.66 6.60 -2.23
CA LEU A 163 -2.92 6.17 -1.63
C LEU A 163 -2.95 6.35 -0.10
N PRO A 164 -2.07 5.69 0.68
CA PRO A 164 -2.07 5.87 2.13
C PRO A 164 -1.57 7.25 2.55
N LEU A 165 -0.71 7.92 1.77
CA LEU A 165 -0.27 9.28 2.07
C LEU A 165 -1.44 10.25 2.00
N TYR A 166 -2.25 10.22 0.94
CA TYR A 166 -3.44 11.05 0.83
C TYR A 166 -4.42 10.79 1.98
N LEU A 167 -4.72 9.52 2.27
CA LEU A 167 -5.64 9.15 3.34
C LEU A 167 -5.18 9.65 4.72
N ASN A 168 -3.88 9.52 5.03
CA ASN A 168 -3.34 9.98 6.30
C ASN A 168 -3.25 11.52 6.37
N ALA A 169 -3.00 12.20 5.26
CA ALA A 169 -2.98 13.66 5.21
C ALA A 169 -4.34 14.30 5.56
N LEU A 170 -5.45 13.57 5.42
CA LEU A 170 -6.78 14.03 5.83
C LEU A 170 -6.87 14.30 7.35
N THR A 171 -5.99 13.70 8.15
CA THR A 171 -5.93 13.93 9.61
C THR A 171 -5.34 15.27 9.99
N GLY A 172 -4.65 15.97 9.08
CA GLY A 172 -3.96 17.23 9.34
C GLY A 172 -2.65 17.08 10.14
N LYS A 173 -2.09 15.87 10.21
CA LYS A 173 -0.85 15.54 10.97
C LYS A 173 0.29 15.22 10.00
#